data_d4fc748c0272f283932b92a047ef20fd
#
_entry.id   d4fc748c0272f283932b92a047ef20fd
#
_cell.length_a   1.000
_cell.length_b   1.000
_cell.length_c   1.000
_cell.angle_alpha   90.00
_cell.angle_beta   90.00
_cell.angle_gamma   90.00
#
_symmetry.space_group_name_H-M   'P 1'
#
loop_
_entity.id
_entity.type
_entity.pdbx_description
1 polymer ?
#
loop_
_entity_poly.entity_id
_entity_poly.type
_entity_poly.pdbx_seq_one_letter_code
_entity_poly.pdbx_strand_id
1 'polypeptide(L)'
;MKAIGIILAGGNNSRMRELSDKRAIAAMPVAGSYRSIDFALSNMANSHIQKVAVLTQYNARSLNEHLSSSKWWDFGRKQGGLFVFPPTITKDNSLWYQGTADAIYQNIDFLKKSHEPYVVIASGDCVYKMDYNKVLDFHISKRADITVVCTTCKDQSEVERFGVVRMNDDCRIEEFEEK
;
A
#
# COMPACT_ATOMS: atom_id res chain seq x y z
N MET A 1 -10.23 -13.35 8.46
CA MET A 1 -10.58 -12.07 9.11
C MET A 1 -11.05 -11.08 8.05
N LYS A 2 -11.94 -10.13 8.37
CA LYS A 2 -12.38 -9.15 7.36
C LYS A 2 -11.53 -7.90 7.48
N ALA A 3 -10.80 -7.57 6.42
CA ALA A 3 -10.02 -6.35 6.30
C ALA A 3 -10.16 -5.79 4.89
N ILE A 4 -9.97 -4.48 4.74
CA ILE A 4 -9.86 -3.79 3.47
C ILE A 4 -8.39 -3.46 3.20
N GLY A 5 -7.94 -3.62 1.96
CA GLY A 5 -6.59 -3.28 1.53
C GLY A 5 -6.51 -1.89 0.90
N ILE A 6 -5.45 -1.17 1.23
CA ILE A 6 -5.02 0.03 0.50
C ILE A 6 -3.61 -0.22 -0.01
N ILE A 7 -3.39 -0.01 -1.30
CA ILE A 7 -2.05 -0.04 -1.90
C ILE A 7 -1.69 1.36 -2.38
N LEU A 8 -0.63 1.91 -1.82
CA LEU A 8 -0.09 3.22 -2.21
C LEU A 8 0.81 3.04 -3.43
N ALA A 9 0.40 3.60 -4.56
CA ALA A 9 1.07 3.44 -5.85
C ALA A 9 1.28 4.78 -6.59
N GLY A 10 1.24 5.88 -5.85
CA GLY A 10 1.37 7.24 -6.37
C GLY A 10 2.78 7.83 -6.33
N GLY A 11 3.77 7.09 -5.84
CA GLY A 11 5.13 7.57 -5.64
C GLY A 11 5.84 7.92 -6.95
N ASN A 12 6.65 8.99 -6.89
CA ASN A 12 7.63 9.33 -7.91
C ASN A 12 9.02 9.25 -7.28
N ASN A 13 9.96 8.56 -7.92
CA ASN A 13 11.30 8.36 -7.39
C ASN A 13 12.34 8.70 -8.45
N SER A 14 13.01 9.84 -8.27
CA SER A 14 14.08 10.31 -9.14
C SER A 14 15.28 9.35 -9.26
N ARG A 15 15.43 8.41 -8.31
CA ARG A 15 16.52 7.40 -8.35
C ARG A 15 16.34 6.37 -9.46
N MET A 16 15.11 6.14 -9.91
CA MET A 16 14.82 5.22 -11.01
C MET A 16 15.09 5.83 -12.39
N ARG A 17 15.47 7.12 -12.43
CA ARG A 17 15.84 7.86 -13.63
C ARG A 17 14.86 7.62 -14.79
N GLU A 18 15.36 7.34 -15.98
CA GLU A 18 14.57 7.16 -17.20
C GLU A 18 13.50 6.07 -17.09
N LEU A 19 13.66 5.12 -16.17
CA LEU A 19 12.67 4.06 -15.95
C LEU A 19 11.36 4.61 -15.39
N SER A 20 11.41 5.67 -14.58
CA SER A 20 10.22 6.28 -13.95
C SER A 20 9.63 7.44 -14.76
N ASP A 21 10.30 7.92 -15.82
CA ASP A 21 9.85 9.07 -16.62
C ASP A 21 8.47 8.85 -17.26
N LYS A 22 8.16 7.62 -17.65
CA LYS A 22 6.94 7.28 -18.37
C LYS A 22 6.05 6.25 -17.65
N ARG A 23 6.48 5.74 -16.49
CA ARG A 23 5.77 4.69 -15.75
C ARG A 23 5.80 4.95 -14.26
N ALA A 24 4.69 4.64 -13.59
CA ALA A 24 4.66 4.56 -12.13
C ALA A 24 5.64 3.48 -11.65
N ILE A 25 6.29 3.71 -10.51
CA ILE A 25 7.25 2.74 -9.93
C ILE A 25 6.55 1.40 -9.67
N ALA A 26 5.33 1.46 -9.17
CA ALA A 26 4.49 0.28 -8.95
C ALA A 26 4.23 -0.55 -10.23
N ALA A 27 4.42 0.04 -11.42
CA ALA A 27 4.29 -0.63 -12.71
C ALA A 27 5.62 -1.14 -13.29
N MET A 28 6.73 -1.03 -12.54
CA MET A 28 8.03 -1.51 -13.01
C MET A 28 8.04 -3.03 -13.16
N PRO A 29 8.56 -3.54 -14.29
CA PRO A 29 8.63 -4.97 -14.51
C PRO A 29 9.66 -5.63 -13.56
N VAL A 30 9.25 -6.78 -13.03
CA VAL A 30 10.07 -7.65 -12.18
C VAL A 30 10.05 -9.04 -12.79
N ALA A 31 11.21 -9.65 -12.98
CA ALA A 31 11.35 -11.00 -13.53
C ALA A 31 10.56 -11.24 -14.84
N GLY A 32 10.50 -10.24 -15.70
CA GLY A 32 9.87 -10.33 -17.03
C GLY A 32 8.38 -9.95 -17.02
N SER A 33 7.51 -10.82 -16.57
CA SER A 33 6.05 -10.63 -16.71
C SER A 33 5.38 -9.92 -15.55
N TYR A 34 5.98 -9.95 -14.36
CA TYR A 34 5.41 -9.34 -13.15
C TYR A 34 5.72 -7.86 -13.08
N ARG A 35 4.94 -7.14 -12.28
CA ARG A 35 5.21 -5.76 -11.86
C ARG A 35 5.35 -5.70 -10.35
N SER A 36 6.01 -4.69 -9.82
CA SER A 36 6.22 -4.58 -8.36
C SER A 36 4.92 -4.64 -7.57
N ILE A 37 3.85 -4.02 -8.06
CA ILE A 37 2.53 -4.04 -7.40
C ILE A 37 1.93 -5.44 -7.28
N ASP A 38 2.28 -6.38 -8.17
CA ASP A 38 1.72 -7.72 -8.19
C ASP A 38 2.03 -8.50 -6.90
N PHE A 39 3.15 -8.18 -6.26
CA PHE A 39 3.52 -8.79 -4.98
C PHE A 39 2.59 -8.34 -3.85
N ALA A 40 2.30 -7.05 -3.76
CA ALA A 40 1.35 -6.53 -2.77
C ALA A 40 -0.06 -7.06 -3.03
N LEU A 41 -0.52 -7.07 -4.29
CA LEU A 41 -1.83 -7.63 -4.67
C LEU A 41 -1.92 -9.12 -4.37
N SER A 42 -0.87 -9.90 -4.65
CA SER A 42 -0.82 -11.33 -4.34
C SER A 42 -0.83 -11.58 -2.84
N ASN A 43 -0.12 -10.77 -2.04
CA ASN A 43 -0.17 -10.86 -0.58
C ASN A 43 -1.59 -10.56 -0.05
N MET A 44 -2.28 -9.55 -0.60
CA MET A 44 -3.68 -9.24 -0.26
C MET A 44 -4.60 -10.43 -0.60
N ALA A 45 -4.52 -10.94 -1.84
CA ALA A 45 -5.34 -12.05 -2.30
C ALA A 45 -5.12 -13.33 -1.47
N ASN A 46 -3.85 -13.69 -1.22
CA ASN A 46 -3.48 -14.86 -0.42
C ASN A 46 -3.87 -14.73 1.05
N SER A 47 -4.02 -13.50 1.55
CA SER A 47 -4.51 -13.19 2.90
C SER A 47 -6.04 -13.05 2.95
N HIS A 48 -6.74 -13.37 1.85
CA HIS A 48 -8.20 -13.26 1.73
C HIS A 48 -8.76 -11.84 1.92
N ILE A 49 -7.93 -10.81 1.67
CA ILE A 49 -8.36 -9.42 1.63
C ILE A 49 -8.92 -9.17 0.22
N GLN A 50 -10.24 -9.28 0.08
CA GLN A 50 -10.90 -9.29 -1.23
C GLN A 50 -11.28 -7.91 -1.78
N LYS A 51 -11.27 -6.87 -0.93
CA LYS A 51 -11.59 -5.50 -1.29
C LYS A 51 -10.33 -4.66 -1.18
N VAL A 52 -9.80 -4.20 -2.29
CA VAL A 52 -8.51 -3.51 -2.35
C VAL A 52 -8.65 -2.22 -3.15
N ALA A 53 -8.20 -1.11 -2.59
CA ALA A 53 -8.05 0.17 -3.27
C ALA A 53 -6.57 0.40 -3.62
N VAL A 54 -6.29 0.79 -4.85
CA VAL A 54 -4.97 1.24 -5.30
C VAL A 54 -5.03 2.74 -5.52
N LEU A 55 -4.25 3.49 -4.75
CA LEU A 55 -4.16 4.94 -4.86
C LEU A 55 -3.03 5.29 -5.82
N THR A 56 -3.38 5.81 -7.00
CA THR A 56 -2.44 6.11 -8.08
C THR A 56 -2.30 7.61 -8.28
N GLN A 57 -1.17 8.06 -8.80
CA GLN A 57 -0.94 9.48 -9.08
C GLN A 57 -0.09 9.70 -10.33
N TYR A 58 1.24 9.57 -10.23
CA TYR A 58 2.16 9.84 -11.33
C TYR A 58 2.23 8.69 -12.34
N ASN A 59 2.24 9.04 -13.63
CA ASN A 59 2.47 8.09 -14.73
C ASN A 59 1.63 6.81 -14.66
N ALA A 60 0.38 6.92 -14.16
CA ALA A 60 -0.45 5.78 -13.78
C ALA A 60 -1.05 5.03 -14.99
N ARG A 61 -0.94 5.51 -16.23
CA ARG A 61 -1.61 4.92 -17.39
C ARG A 61 -1.31 3.42 -17.54
N SER A 62 -0.03 3.06 -17.62
CA SER A 62 0.35 1.65 -17.80
C SER A 62 0.07 0.80 -16.55
N LEU A 63 0.00 1.41 -15.37
CA LEU A 63 -0.42 0.76 -14.15
C LEU A 63 -1.92 0.46 -14.20
N ASN A 64 -2.74 1.43 -14.58
CA ASN A 64 -4.19 1.27 -14.70
C ASN A 64 -4.56 0.22 -15.75
N GLU A 65 -3.86 0.20 -16.89
CA GLU A 65 -4.01 -0.84 -17.91
C GLU A 65 -3.71 -2.25 -17.35
N HIS A 66 -2.66 -2.40 -16.55
CA HIS A 66 -2.33 -3.66 -15.88
C HIS A 66 -3.38 -4.08 -14.86
N LEU A 67 -3.84 -3.15 -14.04
CA LEU A 67 -4.84 -3.39 -13.01
C LEU A 67 -6.24 -3.66 -13.55
N SER A 68 -6.56 -3.22 -14.76
CA SER A 68 -7.85 -3.46 -15.40
C SER A 68 -8.13 -4.95 -15.61
N SER A 69 -7.08 -5.78 -15.68
CA SER A 69 -7.18 -7.24 -15.74
C SER A 69 -7.12 -7.85 -14.33
N SER A 70 -8.16 -7.63 -13.54
CA SER A 70 -8.25 -8.13 -12.14
C SER A 70 -8.33 -9.65 -12.00
N LYS A 71 -8.38 -10.40 -13.10
CA LYS A 71 -8.52 -11.86 -13.14
C LYS A 71 -7.41 -12.61 -12.41
N TRP A 72 -6.20 -12.08 -12.39
CA TRP A 72 -5.03 -12.73 -11.80
C TRP A 72 -5.09 -12.89 -10.28
N TRP A 73 -5.85 -12.03 -9.58
CA TRP A 73 -5.90 -11.98 -8.12
C TRP A 73 -7.27 -12.34 -7.54
N ASP A 74 -8.23 -12.72 -8.40
CA ASP A 74 -9.60 -13.13 -8.00
C ASP A 74 -10.36 -12.06 -7.16
N PHE A 75 -10.13 -10.77 -7.44
CA PHE A 75 -10.86 -9.67 -6.80
C PHE A 75 -12.26 -9.43 -7.39
N GLY A 76 -12.70 -10.24 -8.34
CA GLY A 76 -13.96 -10.06 -9.07
C GLY A 76 -15.21 -10.63 -8.41
N ARG A 77 -15.17 -11.03 -7.13
CA ARG A 77 -16.32 -11.65 -6.42
C ARG A 77 -17.37 -10.62 -6.00
N LYS A 78 -18.60 -11.07 -5.76
CA LYS A 78 -19.77 -10.22 -5.43
C LYS A 78 -19.55 -9.23 -4.25
N GLN A 79 -18.66 -9.51 -3.32
CA GLN A 79 -18.40 -8.69 -2.13
C GLN A 79 -16.99 -8.09 -2.08
N GLY A 80 -16.20 -8.24 -3.15
CA GLY A 80 -14.86 -7.72 -3.26
C GLY A 80 -14.70 -6.74 -4.42
N GLY A 81 -13.47 -6.44 -4.77
CA GLY A 81 -13.12 -5.64 -5.93
C GLY A 81 -11.75 -5.03 -5.83
N LEU A 82 -11.16 -4.79 -7.00
CA LEU A 82 -9.98 -3.96 -7.15
C LEU A 82 -10.43 -2.59 -7.65
N PHE A 83 -10.20 -1.58 -6.84
CA PHE A 83 -10.60 -0.19 -7.10
C PHE A 83 -9.34 0.65 -7.34
N VAL A 84 -9.34 1.48 -8.37
CA VAL A 84 -8.22 2.38 -8.65
C VAL A 84 -8.69 3.81 -8.50
N PHE A 85 -8.06 4.54 -7.58
CA PHE A 85 -8.38 5.92 -7.27
C PHE A 85 -7.23 6.85 -7.63
N PRO A 86 -7.33 7.57 -8.74
CA PRO A 86 -6.47 8.71 -9.01
C PRO A 86 -6.92 9.92 -8.18
N PRO A 87 -6.09 10.97 -8.06
CA PRO A 87 -6.51 12.25 -7.51
C PRO A 87 -7.74 12.77 -8.27
N THR A 88 -8.72 13.26 -7.54
CA THR A 88 -9.97 13.76 -8.12
C THR A 88 -10.12 15.23 -7.78
N ILE A 89 -10.34 16.05 -8.82
CA ILE A 89 -10.65 17.46 -8.64
C ILE A 89 -12.10 17.57 -8.15
N THR A 90 -12.27 18.19 -6.99
CA THR A 90 -13.58 18.53 -6.41
C THR A 90 -13.68 20.04 -6.21
N LYS A 91 -14.85 20.53 -5.77
CA LYS A 91 -15.00 21.95 -5.41
C LYS A 91 -14.07 22.39 -4.29
N ASP A 92 -13.78 21.47 -3.36
CA ASP A 92 -13.01 21.72 -2.14
C ASP A 92 -11.54 21.35 -2.28
N ASN A 93 -11.18 20.59 -3.32
CA ASN A 93 -9.81 20.15 -3.58
C ASN A 93 -9.51 20.10 -5.08
N SER A 94 -8.58 20.94 -5.50
CA SER A 94 -8.09 21.01 -6.89
C SER A 94 -6.65 20.51 -7.04
N LEU A 95 -6.06 19.95 -5.96
CA LEU A 95 -4.66 19.57 -5.91
C LEU A 95 -4.49 18.06 -6.05
N TRP A 96 -3.29 17.66 -6.45
CA TRP A 96 -2.80 16.31 -6.37
C TRP A 96 -2.64 15.89 -4.90
N TYR A 97 -2.56 14.58 -4.65
CA TYR A 97 -2.26 14.10 -3.29
C TYR A 97 -0.97 14.72 -2.77
N GLN A 98 -1.03 15.35 -1.61
CA GLN A 98 0.10 16.04 -0.99
C GLN A 98 1.05 15.07 -0.24
N GLY A 99 0.69 13.79 -0.19
CA GLY A 99 1.46 12.74 0.47
C GLY A 99 0.61 11.48 0.65
N THR A 100 1.19 10.47 1.26
CA THR A 100 0.56 9.16 1.44
C THR A 100 -0.67 9.23 2.35
N ALA A 101 -0.58 9.98 3.45
CA ALA A 101 -1.69 10.18 4.38
C ALA A 101 -2.84 10.97 3.73
N ASP A 102 -2.51 12.01 2.97
CA ASP A 102 -3.50 12.80 2.24
C ASP A 102 -4.22 11.96 1.18
N ALA A 103 -3.51 11.09 0.46
CA ALA A 103 -4.10 10.17 -0.49
C ALA A 103 -5.18 9.27 0.16
N ILE A 104 -4.91 8.77 1.36
CA ILE A 104 -5.87 7.97 2.12
C ILE A 104 -7.04 8.85 2.58
N TYR A 105 -6.74 10.04 3.10
CA TYR A 105 -7.75 10.96 3.61
C TYR A 105 -8.75 11.41 2.54
N GLN A 106 -8.28 11.75 1.34
CA GLN A 106 -9.16 12.10 0.21
C GLN A 106 -10.08 10.95 -0.22
N ASN A 107 -9.73 9.70 0.12
CA ASN A 107 -10.52 8.51 -0.17
C ASN A 107 -11.17 7.89 1.09
N ILE A 108 -11.27 8.64 2.19
CA ILE A 108 -11.77 8.15 3.48
C ILE A 108 -13.19 7.60 3.41
N ASP A 109 -14.03 8.14 2.53
CA ASP A 109 -15.39 7.69 2.35
C ASP A 109 -15.49 6.26 1.83
N PHE A 110 -14.50 5.81 1.03
CA PHE A 110 -14.42 4.42 0.60
C PHE A 110 -14.21 3.49 1.80
N LEU A 111 -13.37 3.88 2.74
CA LEU A 111 -13.14 3.13 3.97
C LEU A 111 -14.38 3.14 4.87
N LYS A 112 -14.99 4.30 5.11
CA LYS A 112 -16.21 4.43 5.93
C LYS A 112 -17.38 3.60 5.42
N LYS A 113 -17.51 3.44 4.09
CA LYS A 113 -18.56 2.65 3.44
C LYS A 113 -18.25 1.15 3.38
N SER A 114 -17.05 0.74 3.76
CA SER A 114 -16.60 -0.63 3.54
C SER A 114 -17.08 -1.63 4.59
N HIS A 115 -17.37 -1.19 5.79
CA HIS A 115 -17.79 -2.02 6.95
C HIS A 115 -16.76 -3.07 7.42
N GLU A 116 -15.57 -3.15 6.84
CA GLU A 116 -14.48 -3.98 7.35
C GLU A 116 -13.84 -3.31 8.57
N PRO A 117 -13.59 -4.08 9.66
CA PRO A 117 -13.10 -3.50 10.92
C PRO A 117 -11.62 -3.10 10.87
N TYR A 118 -10.87 -3.60 9.90
CA TYR A 118 -9.44 -3.37 9.81
C TYR A 118 -9.05 -2.89 8.42
N VAL A 119 -7.99 -2.07 8.38
CA VAL A 119 -7.38 -1.58 7.15
C VAL A 119 -5.93 -2.06 7.09
N VAL A 120 -5.55 -2.70 5.99
CA VAL A 120 -4.16 -3.07 5.69
C VAL A 120 -3.62 -2.11 4.63
N ILE A 121 -2.57 -1.38 4.96
CA ILE A 121 -1.91 -0.42 4.05
C ILE A 121 -0.58 -1.02 3.61
N ALA A 122 -0.36 -1.08 2.30
CA ALA A 122 0.87 -1.59 1.71
C ALA A 122 1.41 -0.64 0.64
N SER A 123 2.72 -0.66 0.41
CA SER A 123 3.34 0.04 -0.72
C SER A 123 3.30 -0.84 -1.97
N GLY A 124 2.98 -0.24 -3.12
CA GLY A 124 2.92 -0.93 -4.41
C GLY A 124 4.29 -1.08 -5.09
N ASP A 125 5.33 -0.45 -4.57
CA ASP A 125 6.69 -0.50 -5.10
C ASP A 125 7.63 -1.46 -4.34
N CYS A 126 7.13 -2.10 -3.29
CA CYS A 126 7.89 -3.06 -2.49
C CYS A 126 7.66 -4.49 -2.96
N VAL A 127 8.76 -5.22 -3.19
CA VAL A 127 8.74 -6.62 -3.61
C VAL A 127 9.04 -7.50 -2.38
N TYR A 128 7.99 -8.11 -1.84
CA TYR A 128 8.10 -9.01 -0.68
C TYR A 128 6.94 -10.01 -0.66
N LYS A 129 7.10 -11.07 0.13
CA LYS A 129 6.06 -12.07 0.41
C LYS A 129 5.68 -12.00 1.88
N MET A 130 4.39 -11.81 2.16
CA MET A 130 3.86 -11.70 3.52
C MET A 130 2.44 -12.24 3.61
N ASP A 131 2.16 -12.90 4.73
CA ASP A 131 0.80 -13.27 5.13
C ASP A 131 0.25 -12.19 6.07
N TYR A 132 -0.64 -11.35 5.57
CA TYR A 132 -1.22 -10.28 6.36
C TYR A 132 -2.16 -10.78 7.47
N ASN A 133 -2.63 -12.03 7.42
CA ASN A 133 -3.41 -12.59 8.53
C ASN A 133 -2.56 -12.65 9.81
N LYS A 134 -1.27 -12.99 9.70
CA LYS A 134 -0.37 -12.99 10.87
C LYS A 134 -0.20 -11.60 11.48
N VAL A 135 -0.15 -10.57 10.64
CA VAL A 135 -0.09 -9.17 11.10
C VAL A 135 -1.39 -8.76 11.78
N LEU A 136 -2.53 -9.14 11.21
CA LEU A 136 -3.85 -8.87 11.78
C LEU A 136 -4.06 -9.63 13.10
N ASP A 137 -3.64 -10.88 13.20
CA ASP A 137 -3.69 -11.67 14.44
C ASP A 137 -2.87 -11.01 15.54
N PHE A 138 -1.66 -10.56 15.21
CA PHE A 138 -0.83 -9.80 16.14
C PHE A 138 -1.49 -8.50 16.57
N HIS A 139 -2.00 -7.71 15.64
CA HIS A 139 -2.71 -6.45 15.88
C HIS A 139 -3.86 -6.63 16.90
N ILE A 140 -4.67 -7.66 16.69
CA ILE A 140 -5.81 -7.96 17.56
C ILE A 140 -5.34 -8.46 18.94
N SER A 141 -4.35 -9.35 18.98
CA SER A 141 -3.81 -9.87 20.23
C SER A 141 -3.24 -8.78 21.13
N LYS A 142 -2.62 -7.78 20.53
CA LYS A 142 -2.06 -6.61 21.24
C LYS A 142 -3.10 -5.52 21.50
N ARG A 143 -4.32 -5.63 20.96
CA ARG A 143 -5.38 -4.58 21.00
C ARG A 143 -4.82 -3.22 20.56
N ALA A 144 -4.01 -3.25 19.51
CA ALA A 144 -3.31 -2.07 19.02
C ALA A 144 -4.26 -1.21 18.17
N ASP A 145 -4.07 0.10 18.17
CA ASP A 145 -4.74 1.02 17.24
C ASP A 145 -4.02 1.03 15.89
N ILE A 146 -2.68 0.92 15.92
CA ILE A 146 -1.83 0.87 14.74
C ILE A 146 -0.77 -0.23 14.95
N THR A 147 -0.53 -1.03 13.93
CA THR A 147 0.58 -1.99 13.89
C THR A 147 1.44 -1.71 12.66
N VAL A 148 2.73 -1.54 12.88
CA VAL A 148 3.72 -1.27 11.83
C VAL A 148 4.60 -2.48 11.64
N VAL A 149 4.78 -2.90 10.39
CA VAL A 149 5.72 -3.96 10.03
C VAL A 149 7.09 -3.34 9.82
N CYS A 150 8.04 -3.72 10.65
CA CYS A 150 9.39 -3.19 10.64
C CYS A 150 10.41 -4.28 10.30
N THR A 151 11.58 -3.87 9.86
CA THR A 151 12.75 -4.73 9.70
C THR A 151 13.94 -4.12 10.42
N THR A 152 14.87 -4.94 10.85
CA THR A 152 16.13 -4.45 11.43
C THR A 152 17.03 -3.95 10.31
N CYS A 153 17.41 -2.69 10.36
CA CYS A 153 18.42 -2.15 9.46
C CYS A 153 19.82 -2.53 9.98
N LYS A 154 20.62 -3.15 9.13
CA LYS A 154 21.99 -3.57 9.49
C LYS A 154 23.04 -2.51 9.12
N ASP A 155 22.72 -1.65 8.18
CA ASP A 155 23.62 -0.60 7.71
C ASP A 155 23.16 0.76 8.22
N GLN A 156 23.93 1.35 9.12
CA GLN A 156 23.65 2.67 9.67
C GLN A 156 23.61 3.77 8.61
N SER A 157 24.33 3.61 7.50
CA SER A 157 24.30 4.60 6.42
C SER A 157 22.96 4.68 5.68
N GLU A 158 22.16 3.62 5.79
CA GLU A 158 20.82 3.59 5.20
C GLU A 158 19.73 4.11 6.15
N VAL A 159 20.00 4.19 7.45
CA VAL A 159 19.01 4.59 8.49
C VAL A 159 18.47 6.00 8.21
N GLU A 160 19.31 6.92 7.77
CA GLU A 160 18.92 8.31 7.43
C GLU A 160 17.82 8.41 6.36
N ARG A 161 17.52 7.30 5.68
CA ARG A 161 16.54 7.24 4.59
C ARG A 161 15.17 6.74 5.04
N PHE A 162 15.07 6.23 6.24
CA PHE A 162 13.88 5.56 6.76
C PHE A 162 13.39 6.24 8.04
N GLY A 163 12.11 6.12 8.30
CA GLY A 163 11.60 6.34 9.64
C GLY A 163 12.07 5.21 10.56
N VAL A 164 12.55 5.57 11.74
CA VAL A 164 13.10 4.63 12.72
C VAL A 164 12.16 4.51 13.90
N VAL A 165 11.92 3.30 14.35
CA VAL A 165 11.13 3.04 15.56
C VAL A 165 12.01 2.40 16.64
N ARG A 166 11.83 2.87 17.88
CA ARG A 166 12.30 2.16 19.07
C ARG A 166 11.11 1.51 19.74
N MET A 167 11.25 0.23 20.07
CA MET A 167 10.19 -0.55 20.70
C MET A 167 10.73 -1.27 21.93
N ASN A 168 9.84 -1.53 22.89
CA ASN A 168 10.15 -2.35 24.05
C ASN A 168 10.03 -3.86 23.75
N ASP A 169 10.28 -4.70 24.76
CA ASP A 169 10.23 -6.16 24.66
C ASP A 169 8.84 -6.69 24.29
N ASP A 170 7.78 -5.92 24.57
CA ASP A 170 6.40 -6.26 24.18
C ASP A 170 6.04 -5.82 22.75
N CYS A 171 7.02 -5.37 21.99
CA CYS A 171 6.85 -4.83 20.64
C CYS A 171 5.97 -3.56 20.59
N ARG A 172 5.87 -2.80 21.69
CA ARG A 172 5.20 -1.51 21.70
C ARG A 172 6.17 -0.42 21.28
N ILE A 173 5.77 0.39 20.31
CA ILE A 173 6.57 1.55 19.86
C ILE A 173 6.56 2.60 20.96
N GLU A 174 7.74 3.00 21.40
CA GLU A 174 7.96 4.04 22.39
C GLU A 174 8.41 5.35 21.75
N GLU A 175 9.10 5.26 20.62
CA GLU A 175 9.65 6.41 19.94
C GLU A 175 9.63 6.18 18.44
N PHE A 176 9.31 7.23 17.69
CA PHE A 176 9.37 7.27 16.24
C PHE A 176 10.14 8.50 15.80
N GLU A 177 11.18 8.29 15.02
CA GLU A 177 11.98 9.36 14.42
C GLU A 177 11.81 9.33 12.90
N GLU A 178 11.28 10.41 12.34
CA GLU A 178 11.14 10.61 10.90
C GLU A 178 12.48 11.12 10.33
N LYS A 179 12.78 10.74 9.08
CA LYS A 179 13.98 11.19 8.36
C LYS A 179 13.96 12.69 8.06
#